data_ed031b0d65ecbaeb62592804bd29e3f2
#
_entry.id   ed031b0d65ecbaeb62592804bd29e3f2
#
_cell.length_a   1.000
_cell.length_b   1.000
_cell.length_c   1.000
_cell.angle_alpha   90.00
_cell.angle_beta   90.00
_cell.angle_gamma   90.00
#
_symmetry.space_group_name_H-M   'P 1'
#
loop_
_entity.id
_entity.type
_entity.pdbx_description
1 polymer ?
#
loop_
_entity_poly.entity_id
_entity_poly.type
_entity_poly.pdbx_seq_one_letter_code
_entity_poly.pdbx_strand_id
1 'polypeptide(L)'
;MKFDVTPLLQAAVAKYRSPDEDGSNGALGLAKLMRISNGILSRKVSPLDTGAHCSPEEFITICRETGDLTPLHAMAAALGCVLLPMTPEAAADVSPVLATNFKEDGEWLQAASAAYAAPALSDNQLAQATKEGIESIQATANTLGQLYAKNACTKAARAMPLKAVA
;
A
#
# COMPACT_ATOMS: atom_id res chain seq x y z
N MET A 1 4.82 17.63 18.75
CA MET A 1 3.45 17.07 18.65
C MET A 1 3.58 15.55 18.59
N LYS A 2 2.91 14.81 19.47
CA LYS A 2 2.97 13.33 19.45
C LYS A 2 2.06 12.85 18.30
N PHE A 3 2.60 12.08 17.37
CA PHE A 3 1.83 11.48 16.29
C PHE A 3 0.93 10.36 16.88
N ASP A 4 -0.35 10.38 16.53
CA ASP A 4 -1.32 9.36 16.94
C ASP A 4 -2.12 8.89 15.70
N VAL A 5 -2.00 7.64 15.36
CA VAL A 5 -2.69 7.00 14.23
C VAL A 5 -4.06 6.45 14.61
N THR A 6 -4.37 6.38 15.91
CA THR A 6 -5.57 5.72 16.43
C THR A 6 -6.89 6.29 15.86
N PRO A 7 -7.08 7.61 15.71
CA PRO A 7 -8.30 8.17 15.10
C PRO A 7 -8.50 7.71 13.65
N LEU A 8 -7.41 7.55 12.89
CA LEU A 8 -7.47 7.08 11.51
C LEU A 8 -7.81 5.59 11.44
N LEU A 9 -7.29 4.78 12.37
CA LEU A 9 -7.67 3.37 12.50
C LEU A 9 -9.14 3.22 12.86
N GLN A 10 -9.65 4.03 13.77
CA GLN A 10 -11.07 4.03 14.14
C GLN A 10 -11.95 4.34 12.92
N ALA A 11 -11.57 5.35 12.13
CA ALA A 11 -12.29 5.73 10.91
C ALA A 11 -12.23 4.60 9.86
N ALA A 12 -11.09 3.94 9.69
CA ALA A 12 -10.93 2.80 8.78
C ALA A 12 -11.83 1.63 9.21
N VAL A 13 -11.82 1.26 10.49
CA VAL A 13 -12.67 0.19 11.05
C VAL A 13 -14.15 0.48 10.84
N ALA A 14 -14.58 1.74 10.98
CA ALA A 14 -15.99 2.13 10.76
C ALA A 14 -16.46 1.93 9.30
N LYS A 15 -15.53 1.94 8.34
CA LYS A 15 -15.82 1.72 6.91
C LYS A 15 -15.92 0.24 6.53
N TYR A 16 -15.46 -0.67 7.38
CA TYR A 16 -15.46 -2.10 7.07
C TYR A 16 -16.87 -2.60 6.72
N ARG A 17 -16.96 -3.42 5.66
CA ARG A 17 -18.18 -4.11 5.24
C ARG A 17 -17.85 -5.58 5.13
N SER A 18 -18.56 -6.41 5.89
CA SER A 18 -18.41 -7.86 5.80
C SER A 18 -18.90 -8.35 4.43
N PRO A 19 -18.17 -9.27 3.80
CA PRO A 19 -18.66 -9.98 2.63
C PRO A 19 -19.77 -10.98 2.99
N ASP A 20 -19.91 -11.33 4.27
CA ASP A 20 -20.91 -12.29 4.75
C ASP A 20 -22.30 -11.65 4.80
N GLU A 21 -23.34 -12.45 4.52
CA GLU A 21 -24.75 -12.02 4.53
C GLU A 21 -25.29 -11.68 5.93
N ASP A 22 -24.52 -11.94 6.99
CA ASP A 22 -24.92 -11.70 8.38
C ASP A 22 -25.03 -10.21 8.76
N GLY A 23 -24.66 -9.30 7.85
CA GLY A 23 -24.73 -7.85 8.03
C GLY A 23 -23.75 -7.29 9.06
N SER A 24 -22.78 -8.08 9.53
CA SER A 24 -21.78 -7.62 10.48
C SER A 24 -20.83 -6.61 9.86
N ASN A 25 -21.00 -5.33 10.18
CA ASN A 25 -20.19 -4.23 9.65
C ASN A 25 -19.35 -3.55 10.74
N GLY A 26 -18.43 -2.70 10.32
CA GLY A 26 -17.59 -1.93 11.23
C GLY A 26 -16.78 -2.81 12.18
N ALA A 27 -16.63 -2.37 13.41
CA ALA A 27 -15.84 -3.08 14.42
C ALA A 27 -16.35 -4.50 14.71
N LEU A 28 -17.65 -4.73 14.62
CA LEU A 28 -18.24 -6.05 14.90
C LEU A 28 -17.82 -7.08 13.85
N GLY A 29 -17.97 -6.74 12.57
CA GLY A 29 -17.61 -7.65 11.47
C GLY A 29 -16.10 -7.89 11.41
N LEU A 30 -15.31 -6.84 11.54
CA LEU A 30 -13.86 -6.94 11.50
C LEU A 30 -13.30 -7.74 12.70
N ALA A 31 -13.87 -7.57 13.90
CA ALA A 31 -13.48 -8.34 15.07
C ALA A 31 -13.74 -9.85 14.90
N LYS A 32 -14.87 -10.23 14.27
CA LYS A 32 -15.15 -11.63 13.92
C LYS A 32 -14.06 -12.19 13.00
N LEU A 33 -13.71 -11.46 11.92
CA LEU A 33 -12.65 -11.87 10.99
C LEU A 33 -11.31 -12.02 11.69
N MET A 34 -10.96 -11.11 12.58
CA MET A 34 -9.73 -11.12 13.36
C MET A 34 -9.75 -12.11 14.53
N ARG A 35 -10.88 -12.79 14.79
CA ARG A 35 -11.09 -13.74 15.92
C ARG A 35 -10.82 -13.13 17.29
N ILE A 36 -11.18 -11.86 17.46
CA ILE A 36 -11.13 -11.16 18.75
C ILE A 36 -12.52 -10.64 19.12
N SER A 37 -12.74 -10.25 20.37
CA SER A 37 -14.02 -9.66 20.76
C SER A 37 -14.15 -8.23 20.20
N ASN A 38 -15.39 -7.84 19.85
CA ASN A 38 -15.69 -6.48 19.40
C ASN A 38 -15.24 -5.42 20.41
N GLY A 39 -15.42 -5.69 21.72
CA GLY A 39 -14.98 -4.79 22.78
C GLY A 39 -13.47 -4.60 22.81
N ILE A 40 -12.68 -5.66 22.53
CA ILE A 40 -11.24 -5.57 22.46
C ILE A 40 -10.83 -4.70 21.24
N LEU A 41 -11.39 -4.96 20.05
CA LEU A 41 -11.07 -4.15 18.86
C LEU A 41 -11.44 -2.69 19.07
N SER A 42 -12.65 -2.43 19.57
CA SER A 42 -13.13 -1.06 19.81
C SER A 42 -12.22 -0.28 20.77
N ARG A 43 -11.70 -0.92 21.81
CA ARG A 43 -10.73 -0.30 22.73
C ARG A 43 -9.40 -0.02 22.03
N LYS A 44 -8.88 -0.97 21.25
CA LYS A 44 -7.59 -0.84 20.56
C LYS A 44 -7.56 0.29 19.51
N VAL A 45 -8.70 0.62 18.91
CA VAL A 45 -8.82 1.70 17.93
C VAL A 45 -9.46 2.96 18.51
N SER A 46 -9.72 3.00 19.79
CA SER A 46 -10.27 4.19 20.46
C SER A 46 -9.17 5.17 20.82
N PRO A 47 -9.23 6.43 20.36
CA PRO A 47 -8.27 7.44 20.76
C PRO A 47 -8.40 7.84 22.25
N LEU A 48 -9.47 7.41 22.91
CA LEU A 48 -9.72 7.68 24.34
C LEU A 48 -9.15 6.59 25.25
N ASP A 49 -8.80 5.41 24.73
CA ASP A 49 -8.22 4.30 25.50
C ASP A 49 -6.69 4.28 25.31
N THR A 50 -5.97 4.73 26.30
CA THR A 50 -4.50 4.78 26.30
C THR A 50 -3.85 3.46 26.72
N GLY A 51 -4.62 2.48 27.17
CA GLY A 51 -4.12 1.19 27.66
C GLY A 51 -4.19 0.05 26.64
N ALA A 52 -4.91 0.24 25.52
CA ALA A 52 -5.06 -0.77 24.49
C ALA A 52 -4.54 -0.28 23.15
N HIS A 53 -3.67 -1.06 22.51
CA HIS A 53 -3.08 -0.71 21.21
C HIS A 53 -3.20 -1.87 20.24
N CYS A 54 -3.30 -1.57 18.94
CA CYS A 54 -3.18 -2.58 17.89
C CYS A 54 -1.74 -3.07 17.80
N SER A 55 -1.55 -4.39 17.66
CA SER A 55 -0.26 -4.92 17.23
C SER A 55 0.00 -4.55 15.76
N PRO A 56 1.26 -4.63 15.28
CA PRO A 56 1.57 -4.42 13.87
C PRO A 56 0.75 -5.31 12.93
N GLU A 57 0.52 -6.58 13.31
CA GLU A 57 -0.24 -7.55 12.53
C GLU A 57 -1.73 -7.16 12.46
N GLU A 58 -2.29 -6.72 13.58
CA GLU A 58 -3.66 -6.23 13.65
C GLU A 58 -3.83 -4.95 12.80
N PHE A 59 -2.87 -4.04 12.87
CA PHE A 59 -2.84 -2.82 12.07
C PHE A 59 -2.86 -3.14 10.57
N ILE A 60 -1.96 -4.04 10.11
CA ILE A 60 -1.91 -4.48 8.71
C ILE A 60 -3.23 -5.14 8.30
N THR A 61 -3.79 -5.99 9.16
CA THR A 61 -5.06 -6.65 8.91
C THR A 61 -6.19 -5.64 8.75
N ILE A 62 -6.28 -4.63 9.62
CA ILE A 62 -7.28 -3.57 9.52
C ILE A 62 -7.15 -2.85 8.17
N CYS A 63 -5.96 -2.39 7.80
CA CYS A 63 -5.73 -1.67 6.54
C CYS A 63 -6.09 -2.55 5.32
N ARG A 64 -5.72 -3.82 5.33
CA ARG A 64 -5.98 -4.76 4.23
C ARG A 64 -7.47 -5.05 4.06
N GLU A 65 -8.15 -5.40 5.15
CA GLU A 65 -9.55 -5.85 5.11
C GLU A 65 -10.53 -4.68 4.90
N THR A 66 -10.14 -3.46 5.30
CA THR A 66 -10.94 -2.26 5.04
C THR A 66 -10.64 -1.63 3.68
N GLY A 67 -9.49 -1.96 3.06
CA GLY A 67 -8.96 -1.27 1.88
C GLY A 67 -8.55 0.19 2.15
N ASP A 68 -8.59 0.64 3.40
CA ASP A 68 -8.24 2.01 3.78
C ASP A 68 -6.79 2.10 4.24
N LEU A 69 -5.92 2.58 3.35
CA LEU A 69 -4.49 2.78 3.61
C LEU A 69 -4.17 4.13 4.25
N THR A 70 -5.17 4.97 4.55
CA THR A 70 -4.96 6.29 5.16
C THR A 70 -4.13 6.23 6.45
N PRO A 71 -4.36 5.28 7.38
CA PRO A 71 -3.52 5.17 8.58
C PRO A 71 -2.05 4.88 8.25
N LEU A 72 -1.78 4.05 7.25
CA LEU A 72 -0.43 3.69 6.82
C LEU A 72 0.27 4.86 6.13
N HIS A 73 -0.44 5.59 5.26
CA HIS A 73 0.07 6.82 4.64
C HIS A 73 0.44 7.88 5.68
N ALA A 74 -0.39 8.05 6.72
CA ALA A 74 -0.11 9.00 7.79
C ALA A 74 1.14 8.62 8.60
N MET A 75 1.36 7.33 8.87
CA MET A 75 2.59 6.85 9.52
C MET A 75 3.82 7.08 8.64
N ALA A 76 3.74 6.78 7.35
CA ALA A 76 4.82 7.04 6.40
C ALA A 76 5.17 8.54 6.36
N ALA A 77 4.16 9.39 6.23
CA ALA A 77 4.35 10.85 6.22
C ALA A 77 4.97 11.38 7.53
N ALA A 78 4.60 10.82 8.69
CA ALA A 78 5.20 11.19 9.97
C ALA A 78 6.70 10.86 10.05
N LEU A 79 7.17 9.90 9.25
CA LEU A 79 8.59 9.52 9.11
C LEU A 79 9.28 10.21 7.92
N GLY A 80 8.60 11.12 7.22
CA GLY A 80 9.14 11.77 6.01
C GLY A 80 9.21 10.82 4.80
N CYS A 81 8.43 9.75 4.81
CA CYS A 81 8.36 8.75 3.74
C CYS A 81 7.06 8.87 2.95
N VAL A 82 7.08 8.40 1.71
CA VAL A 82 5.90 8.19 0.88
C VAL A 82 5.64 6.71 0.71
N LEU A 83 4.36 6.34 0.64
CA LEU A 83 3.93 4.98 0.39
C LEU A 83 3.47 4.87 -1.06
N LEU A 84 3.99 3.90 -1.78
CA LEU A 84 3.61 3.62 -3.16
C LEU A 84 2.98 2.23 -3.23
N PRO A 85 1.79 2.11 -3.84
CA PRO A 85 1.19 0.80 -4.07
C PRO A 85 2.04 0.02 -5.08
N MET A 86 2.28 -1.26 -4.80
CA MET A 86 2.89 -2.17 -5.76
C MET A 86 1.82 -3.10 -6.30
N THR A 87 1.81 -3.33 -7.60
CA THR A 87 0.91 -4.32 -8.21
C THR A 87 1.47 -5.72 -7.96
N PRO A 88 0.78 -6.57 -7.17
CA PRO A 88 1.30 -7.88 -6.79
C PRO A 88 1.13 -8.97 -7.87
N GLU A 89 0.58 -8.63 -9.03
CA GLU A 89 0.34 -9.59 -10.09
C GLU A 89 1.64 -9.92 -10.84
N ALA A 90 2.04 -11.18 -10.81
CA ALA A 90 3.17 -11.65 -11.59
C ALA A 90 2.79 -11.68 -13.07
N ALA A 91 3.37 -10.79 -13.87
CA ALA A 91 3.23 -10.87 -15.31
C ALA A 91 3.94 -12.12 -15.85
N ALA A 92 3.31 -12.80 -16.79
CA ALA A 92 3.92 -13.91 -17.51
C ALA A 92 5.13 -13.44 -18.34
N ASP A 93 5.07 -12.20 -18.84
CA ASP A 93 6.16 -11.53 -19.55
C ASP A 93 6.50 -10.19 -18.86
N VAL A 94 7.76 -10.01 -18.51
CA VAL A 94 8.28 -8.82 -17.85
C VAL A 94 8.67 -7.73 -18.86
N SER A 95 8.83 -8.09 -20.14
CA SER A 95 9.31 -7.17 -21.17
C SER A 95 8.44 -5.93 -21.36
N PRO A 96 7.09 -6.02 -21.41
CA PRO A 96 6.24 -4.85 -21.53
C PRO A 96 6.35 -3.91 -20.33
N VAL A 97 6.53 -4.47 -19.14
CA VAL A 97 6.65 -3.70 -17.88
C VAL A 97 7.94 -2.93 -17.85
N LEU A 98 9.05 -3.56 -18.25
CA LEU A 98 10.35 -2.89 -18.35
C LEU A 98 10.32 -1.82 -19.45
N ALA A 99 9.67 -2.07 -20.60
CA ALA A 99 9.53 -1.08 -21.65
C ALA A 99 8.76 0.16 -21.18
N THR A 100 7.67 -0.04 -20.42
CA THR A 100 6.93 1.06 -19.79
C THR A 100 7.82 1.83 -18.81
N ASN A 101 8.56 1.15 -17.97
CA ASN A 101 9.45 1.78 -16.98
C ASN A 101 10.50 2.66 -17.67
N PHE A 102 11.19 2.13 -18.69
CA PHE A 102 12.18 2.90 -19.46
C PHE A 102 11.56 4.12 -20.16
N LYS A 103 10.32 4.00 -20.67
CA LYS A 103 9.60 5.11 -21.28
C LYS A 103 9.35 6.23 -20.26
N GLU A 104 8.74 5.88 -19.11
CA GLU A 104 8.41 6.86 -18.06
C GLU A 104 9.67 7.52 -17.48
N ASP A 105 10.75 6.75 -17.27
CA ASP A 105 12.05 7.30 -16.85
C ASP A 105 12.62 8.28 -17.86
N GLY A 106 12.49 7.97 -19.16
CA GLY A 106 12.93 8.86 -20.26
C GLY A 106 12.13 10.16 -20.31
N GLU A 107 10.82 10.10 -20.17
CA GLU A 107 9.92 11.26 -20.15
C GLU A 107 10.21 12.15 -18.93
N TRP A 108 10.40 11.58 -17.77
CA TRP A 108 10.82 12.33 -16.57
C TRP A 108 12.18 13.01 -16.74
N LEU A 109 13.19 12.30 -17.23
CA LEU A 109 14.53 12.88 -17.47
C LEU A 109 14.47 14.05 -18.45
N GLN A 110 13.65 13.95 -19.50
CA GLN A 110 13.45 15.02 -20.44
C GLN A 110 12.77 16.24 -19.78
N ALA A 111 11.70 16.05 -19.05
CA ALA A 111 10.99 17.11 -18.36
C ALA A 111 11.85 17.78 -17.28
N ALA A 112 12.58 17.01 -16.49
CA ALA A 112 13.50 17.51 -15.48
C ALA A 112 14.65 18.32 -16.10
N SER A 113 15.25 17.80 -17.19
CA SER A 113 16.34 18.49 -17.90
C SER A 113 15.88 19.83 -18.49
N ALA A 114 14.68 19.87 -19.09
CA ALA A 114 14.09 21.10 -19.60
C ALA A 114 13.82 22.12 -18.48
N ALA A 115 13.33 21.65 -17.33
CA ALA A 115 13.10 22.49 -16.17
C ALA A 115 14.40 23.08 -15.60
N TYR A 116 15.46 22.27 -15.50
CA TYR A 116 16.78 22.71 -15.03
C TYR A 116 17.49 23.66 -16.00
N ALA A 117 17.30 23.50 -17.31
CA ALA A 117 17.91 24.35 -18.32
C ALA A 117 17.23 25.73 -18.45
N ALA A 118 16.03 25.89 -17.91
CA ALA A 118 15.29 27.14 -17.99
C ALA A 118 15.95 28.22 -17.09
N PRO A 119 16.11 29.47 -17.57
CA PRO A 119 16.65 30.57 -16.77
C PRO A 119 15.81 30.88 -15.52
N ALA A 120 14.50 30.59 -15.57
CA ALA A 120 13.57 30.64 -14.46
C ALA A 120 12.58 29.48 -14.61
N LEU A 121 12.39 28.73 -13.53
CA LEU A 121 11.46 27.63 -13.49
C LEU A 121 10.02 28.17 -13.42
N SER A 122 9.19 27.86 -14.42
CA SER A 122 7.77 28.20 -14.40
C SER A 122 6.95 27.15 -13.66
N ASP A 123 5.77 27.55 -13.15
CA ASP A 123 4.85 26.62 -12.48
C ASP A 123 4.43 25.45 -13.40
N ASN A 124 4.26 25.70 -14.70
CA ASN A 124 3.93 24.65 -15.66
C ASN A 124 5.07 23.64 -15.85
N GLN A 125 6.31 24.09 -15.89
CA GLN A 125 7.48 23.20 -15.99
C GLN A 125 7.66 22.37 -14.72
N LEU A 126 7.44 22.99 -13.54
CA LEU A 126 7.46 22.27 -12.28
C LEU A 126 6.34 21.22 -12.22
N ALA A 127 5.12 21.58 -12.62
CA ALA A 127 3.99 20.67 -12.64
C ALA A 127 4.24 19.49 -13.60
N GLN A 128 4.78 19.75 -14.79
CA GLN A 128 5.11 18.70 -15.76
C GLN A 128 6.19 17.76 -15.21
N ALA A 129 7.31 18.29 -14.72
CA ALA A 129 8.39 17.47 -14.15
C ALA A 129 7.92 16.67 -12.95
N THR A 130 7.03 17.23 -12.13
CA THR A 130 6.44 16.52 -10.98
C THR A 130 5.54 15.38 -11.45
N LYS A 131 4.68 15.60 -12.45
CA LYS A 131 3.80 14.58 -13.01
C LYS A 131 4.61 13.41 -13.56
N GLU A 132 5.55 13.66 -14.47
CA GLU A 132 6.39 12.63 -15.07
C GLU A 132 7.23 11.89 -14.00
N GLY A 133 7.72 12.60 -12.99
CA GLY A 133 8.44 11.98 -11.88
C GLY A 133 7.58 11.01 -11.06
N ILE A 134 6.31 11.34 -10.82
CA ILE A 134 5.38 10.44 -10.12
C ILE A 134 5.09 9.20 -10.99
N GLU A 135 4.90 9.35 -12.29
CA GLU A 135 4.64 8.26 -13.22
C GLU A 135 5.85 7.30 -13.33
N SER A 136 7.07 7.82 -13.41
CA SER A 136 8.32 7.03 -13.36
C SER A 136 8.46 6.25 -12.06
N ILE A 137 8.23 6.89 -10.90
CA ILE A 137 8.28 6.22 -9.59
C ILE A 137 7.23 5.10 -9.51
N GLN A 138 6.02 5.34 -10.01
CA GLN A 138 4.95 4.34 -10.03
C GLN A 138 5.30 3.14 -10.93
N ALA A 139 5.88 3.38 -12.11
CA ALA A 139 6.34 2.33 -13.01
C ALA A 139 7.42 1.46 -12.36
N THR A 140 8.37 2.09 -11.66
CA THR A 140 9.39 1.39 -10.88
C THR A 140 8.78 0.55 -9.75
N ALA A 141 7.83 1.11 -8.99
CA ALA A 141 7.14 0.38 -7.92
C ALA A 141 6.37 -0.83 -8.46
N ASN A 142 5.71 -0.71 -9.61
CA ASN A 142 5.03 -1.83 -10.28
C ASN A 142 6.02 -2.93 -10.70
N THR A 143 7.17 -2.56 -11.25
CA THR A 143 8.24 -3.51 -11.61
C THR A 143 8.72 -4.29 -10.38
N LEU A 144 8.97 -3.60 -9.26
CA LEU A 144 9.34 -4.24 -8.00
C LEU A 144 8.24 -5.18 -7.50
N GLY A 145 6.97 -4.77 -7.55
CA GLY A 145 5.82 -5.60 -7.17
C GLY A 145 5.80 -6.93 -7.93
N GLN A 146 6.02 -6.89 -9.24
CA GLN A 146 6.09 -8.10 -10.07
C GLN A 146 7.28 -9.01 -9.72
N LEU A 147 8.44 -8.43 -9.41
CA LEU A 147 9.60 -9.20 -8.96
C LEU A 147 9.32 -9.91 -7.63
N TYR A 148 8.67 -9.23 -6.67
CA TYR A 148 8.25 -9.85 -5.42
C TYR A 148 7.23 -10.97 -5.64
N ALA A 149 6.23 -10.77 -6.50
CA ALA A 149 5.23 -11.77 -6.84
C ALA A 149 5.88 -13.01 -7.47
N LYS A 150 6.79 -12.83 -8.44
CA LYS A 150 7.56 -13.90 -9.08
C LYS A 150 8.40 -14.69 -8.06
N ASN A 151 9.05 -13.99 -7.14
CA ASN A 151 9.83 -14.64 -6.08
C ASN A 151 8.95 -15.47 -5.13
N ALA A 152 7.78 -14.94 -4.75
CA ALA A 152 6.80 -15.65 -3.92
C ALA A 152 6.30 -16.93 -4.61
N CYS A 153 5.91 -16.86 -5.89
CA CYS A 153 5.51 -18.02 -6.69
C CYS A 153 6.63 -19.08 -6.79
N THR A 154 7.88 -18.62 -6.98
CA THR A 154 9.05 -19.52 -7.05
C THR A 154 9.27 -20.25 -5.71
N LYS A 155 9.15 -19.55 -4.58
CA LYS A 155 9.26 -20.14 -3.24
C LYS A 155 8.14 -21.15 -2.99
N ALA A 156 6.91 -20.82 -3.35
CA ALA A 156 5.76 -21.71 -3.21
C ALA A 156 5.93 -22.99 -4.06
N ALA A 157 6.39 -22.86 -5.31
CA ALA A 157 6.68 -24.01 -6.19
C ALA A 157 7.77 -24.93 -5.62
N ARG A 158 8.82 -24.38 -5.00
CA ARG A 158 9.89 -25.15 -4.36
C ARG A 158 9.46 -25.83 -3.07
N ALA A 159 8.45 -25.29 -2.38
CA ALA A 159 7.90 -25.87 -1.14
C ALA A 159 6.90 -27.00 -1.40
N MET A 160 6.41 -27.16 -2.65
CA MET A 160 5.54 -28.28 -3.00
C MET A 160 6.36 -29.58 -3.02
N PRO A 161 5.95 -30.63 -2.28
CA PRO A 161 6.62 -31.94 -2.35
C PRO A 161 6.47 -32.47 -3.77
N LEU A 162 7.59 -32.96 -4.34
CA LEU A 162 7.58 -33.72 -5.58
C LEU A 162 6.59 -34.87 -5.43
N LYS A 163 5.43 -34.80 -6.10
CA LYS A 163 4.55 -35.96 -6.24
C LYS A 163 5.36 -37.02 -6.94
N ALA A 164 5.64 -38.10 -6.24
CA ALA A 164 6.23 -39.29 -6.85
C ALA A 164 5.35 -39.66 -8.05
N VAL A 165 5.91 -39.62 -9.25
CA VAL A 165 5.30 -40.14 -10.44
C VAL A 165 5.38 -41.65 -10.28
N ALA A 166 4.25 -42.26 -9.92
CA ALA A 166 4.09 -43.71 -9.91
C ALA A 166 3.78 -44.18 -11.33
#